data_13bbdfb108c10d24155c028140f3c6fc
#
_entry.id   13bbdfb108c10d24155c028140f3c6fc
#
_cell.length_a   1.000
_cell.length_b   1.000
_cell.length_c   1.000
_cell.angle_alpha   90.00
_cell.angle_beta   90.00
_cell.angle_gamma   90.00
#
_symmetry.space_group_name_H-M   'P 1'
#
loop_
_entity.id
_entity.type
_entity.pdbx_description
1 polymer ?
#
loop_
_entity_poly.entity_id
_entity_poly.type
_entity_poly.pdbx_seq_one_letter_code
_entity_poly.pdbx_strand_id
1 'polypeptide(L)'
;MLRRTARRGQGDDGHGAHRVPDDPLDAAQERRVRAVLALGGVPQADLPDGVQQVRLRLLERAARGDEAPRDVSAWAAVVASNLAMDWHRTKRRQERIGERLASLRQHEHPSGEDTSVLSLTVAQGLDELPDAQRQVVVLRFYADLPVRGIAEELGIPEGTVKSRLHTAVRALRDRLHEDEVV
;
A
#
# COMPACT_ATOMS: atom_id res chain seq x y z
N MET A 1 32.32 -50.19 50.75
CA MET A 1 32.57 -48.78 50.41
C MET A 1 32.44 -48.64 48.91
N LEU A 2 31.42 -47.92 48.45
CA LEU A 2 31.40 -47.19 47.20
C LEU A 2 29.97 -46.74 46.95
N ARG A 3 29.75 -45.44 47.06
CA ARG A 3 28.48 -44.74 46.92
C ARG A 3 28.15 -44.62 45.42
N ARG A 4 26.97 -45.07 45.01
CA ARG A 4 26.41 -44.85 43.69
C ARG A 4 25.43 -43.71 43.74
N THR A 5 25.86 -42.55 43.25
CA THR A 5 25.02 -41.39 43.03
C THR A 5 24.17 -41.59 41.79
N ALA A 6 22.85 -41.64 41.96
CA ALA A 6 21.87 -41.61 40.88
C ALA A 6 21.76 -40.21 40.33
N ARG A 7 22.05 -40.01 39.05
CA ARG A 7 21.70 -38.81 38.28
C ARG A 7 20.25 -38.92 37.81
N ARG A 8 19.40 -38.05 38.35
CA ARG A 8 18.07 -37.80 37.81
C ARG A 8 18.19 -37.18 36.44
N GLY A 9 17.61 -37.82 35.44
CA GLY A 9 17.36 -37.22 34.14
C GLY A 9 16.27 -36.14 34.31
N GLN A 10 16.64 -34.92 33.92
CA GLN A 10 15.73 -33.81 33.82
C GLN A 10 15.06 -33.94 32.46
N GLY A 11 13.77 -34.24 32.45
CA GLY A 11 12.93 -34.21 31.25
C GLY A 11 12.90 -32.79 30.73
N ASP A 12 13.41 -32.65 29.52
CA ASP A 12 13.23 -31.45 28.72
C ASP A 12 11.81 -31.51 28.13
N ASP A 13 10.87 -30.93 28.87
CA ASP A 13 9.53 -30.69 28.36
C ASP A 13 9.61 -29.55 27.35
N GLY A 14 10.05 -29.91 26.14
CA GLY A 14 9.96 -29.06 24.96
C GLY A 14 8.51 -28.75 24.64
N HIS A 15 7.93 -27.79 25.38
CA HIS A 15 6.76 -27.07 24.92
C HIS A 15 7.20 -26.32 23.67
N GLY A 16 6.96 -26.92 22.52
CA GLY A 16 6.94 -26.24 21.26
C GLY A 16 5.89 -25.13 21.33
N ALA A 17 6.32 -23.97 21.89
CA ALA A 17 5.57 -22.76 21.74
C ALA A 17 5.34 -22.59 20.24
N HIS A 18 4.10 -22.75 19.84
CA HIS A 18 3.64 -22.46 18.49
C HIS A 18 3.90 -20.97 18.29
N ARG A 19 5.11 -20.66 17.78
CA ARG A 19 5.51 -19.31 17.46
C ARG A 19 4.52 -18.85 16.41
N VAL A 20 3.60 -17.98 16.81
CA VAL A 20 2.80 -17.20 15.86
C VAL A 20 3.82 -16.62 14.88
N PRO A 21 3.69 -16.85 13.57
CA PRO A 21 4.61 -16.26 12.61
C PRO A 21 4.72 -14.77 12.94
N ASP A 22 5.95 -14.29 13.13
CA ASP A 22 6.20 -12.85 13.28
C ASP A 22 5.45 -12.14 12.16
N ASP A 23 4.75 -11.03 12.49
CA ASP A 23 4.00 -10.26 11.50
C ASP A 23 4.90 -10.05 10.28
N PRO A 24 4.48 -10.44 9.07
CA PRO A 24 5.32 -10.34 7.88
C PRO A 24 5.67 -8.90 7.50
N LEU A 25 4.98 -7.90 8.08
CA LEU A 25 5.26 -6.48 7.93
C LEU A 25 5.61 -5.89 9.30
N ASP A 26 6.73 -5.20 9.40
CA ASP A 26 7.03 -4.38 10.57
C ASP A 26 6.13 -3.13 10.63
N ALA A 27 6.13 -2.43 11.77
CA ALA A 27 5.29 -1.26 11.98
C ALA A 27 5.58 -0.09 11.00
N ALA A 28 6.80 0.04 10.49
CA ALA A 28 7.15 1.07 9.52
C ALA A 28 6.62 0.69 8.12
N GLN A 29 6.75 -0.57 7.75
CA GLN A 29 6.21 -1.11 6.50
C GLN A 29 4.68 -1.04 6.49
N GLU A 30 4.02 -1.38 7.60
CA GLU A 30 2.56 -1.25 7.73
C GLU A 30 2.10 0.18 7.53
N ARG A 31 2.74 1.16 8.21
CA ARG A 31 2.41 2.58 8.03
C ARG A 31 2.59 3.02 6.58
N ARG A 32 3.65 2.56 5.93
CA ARG A 32 3.92 2.86 4.52
C ARG A 32 2.85 2.28 3.60
N VAL A 33 2.47 1.02 3.80
CA VAL A 33 1.38 0.36 3.06
C VAL A 33 0.08 1.13 3.23
N ARG A 34 -0.30 1.46 4.47
CA ARG A 34 -1.51 2.23 4.78
C ARG A 34 -1.53 3.58 4.06
N ALA A 35 -0.41 4.30 4.06
CA ALA A 35 -0.30 5.58 3.39
C ALA A 35 -0.35 5.44 1.86
N VAL A 36 0.28 4.42 1.26
CA VAL A 36 0.19 4.15 -0.18
C VAL A 36 -1.27 3.85 -0.59
N LEU A 37 -2.00 3.06 0.21
CA LEU A 37 -3.42 2.79 -0.02
C LEU A 37 -4.25 4.08 0.06
N ALA A 38 -4.05 4.89 1.11
CA ALA A 38 -4.77 6.16 1.30
C ALA A 38 -4.49 7.16 0.16
N LEU A 39 -3.21 7.38 -0.17
CA LEU A 39 -2.80 8.22 -1.30
C LEU A 39 -3.28 7.66 -2.65
N GLY A 40 -3.45 6.35 -2.74
CA GLY A 40 -4.08 5.66 -3.87
C GLY A 40 -5.59 5.87 -3.93
N GLY A 41 -6.21 6.55 -2.96
CA GLY A 41 -7.65 6.87 -2.94
C GLY A 41 -8.53 5.77 -2.32
N VAL A 42 -7.95 4.85 -1.53
CA VAL A 42 -8.72 3.87 -0.74
C VAL A 42 -9.27 4.57 0.50
N PRO A 43 -10.58 4.47 0.79
CA PRO A 43 -11.19 5.09 1.97
C PRO A 43 -10.59 4.59 3.27
N GLN A 44 -10.63 5.45 4.30
CA GLN A 44 -10.09 5.14 5.63
C GLN A 44 -10.69 3.85 6.23
N ALA A 45 -11.97 3.60 5.98
CA ALA A 45 -12.66 2.40 6.46
C ALA A 45 -12.11 1.10 5.85
N ASP A 46 -11.61 1.15 4.61
CA ASP A 46 -11.11 -0.02 3.85
C ASP A 46 -9.59 -0.22 4.00
N LEU A 47 -8.86 0.74 4.62
CA LEU A 47 -7.41 0.64 4.79
C LEU A 47 -6.96 -0.59 5.59
N PRO A 48 -7.63 -0.98 6.70
CA PRO A 48 -7.25 -2.19 7.43
C PRO A 48 -7.31 -3.44 6.56
N ASP A 49 -8.34 -3.58 5.74
CA ASP A 49 -8.50 -4.72 4.83
C ASP A 49 -7.42 -4.72 3.75
N GLY A 50 -7.08 -3.55 3.21
CA GLY A 50 -5.97 -3.39 2.27
C GLY A 50 -4.62 -3.82 2.87
N VAL A 51 -4.33 -3.45 4.12
CA VAL A 51 -3.11 -3.88 4.83
C VAL A 51 -3.11 -5.41 5.01
N GLN A 52 -4.22 -6.01 5.41
CA GLN A 52 -4.34 -7.46 5.56
C GLN A 52 -4.12 -8.19 4.22
N GLN A 53 -4.60 -7.63 3.13
CA GLN A 53 -4.37 -8.18 1.78
C GLN A 53 -2.87 -8.19 1.40
N VAL A 54 -2.13 -7.13 1.75
CA VAL A 54 -0.66 -7.09 1.53
C VAL A 54 0.04 -8.15 2.36
N ARG A 55 -0.31 -8.30 3.65
CA ARG A 55 0.22 -9.33 4.54
C ARG A 55 -0.04 -10.73 3.97
N LEU A 56 -1.28 -10.99 3.56
CA LEU A 56 -1.68 -12.27 2.99
C LEU A 56 -0.83 -12.62 1.76
N ARG A 57 -0.65 -11.68 0.83
CA ARG A 57 0.17 -11.91 -0.38
C ARG A 57 1.63 -12.22 -0.04
N LEU A 58 2.18 -11.61 1.01
CA LEU A 58 3.56 -11.91 1.45
C LEU A 58 3.66 -13.32 2.05
N LEU A 59 2.68 -13.72 2.87
CA LEU A 59 2.60 -15.08 3.43
C LEU A 59 2.38 -16.14 2.36
N GLU A 60 1.50 -15.88 1.39
CA GLU A 60 1.26 -16.78 0.26
C GLU A 60 2.52 -16.99 -0.59
N ARG A 61 3.30 -15.91 -0.80
CA ARG A 61 4.59 -15.97 -1.49
C ARG A 61 5.54 -16.89 -0.75
N ALA A 62 5.68 -16.72 0.57
CA ALA A 62 6.52 -17.56 1.41
C ALA A 62 6.04 -19.04 1.42
N ALA A 63 4.72 -19.27 1.49
CA ALA A 63 4.13 -20.61 1.47
C ALA A 63 4.35 -21.35 0.14
N ARG A 64 4.47 -20.63 -0.99
CA ARG A 64 4.82 -21.21 -2.29
C ARG A 64 6.31 -21.52 -2.43
N GLY A 65 7.14 -21.10 -1.47
CA GLY A 65 8.60 -21.24 -1.57
C GLY A 65 9.25 -20.25 -2.54
N ASP A 66 8.53 -19.19 -2.91
CA ASP A 66 9.08 -18.12 -3.74
C ASP A 66 10.17 -17.36 -2.97
N GLU A 67 11.22 -16.92 -3.66
CA GLU A 67 12.27 -16.10 -3.05
C GLU A 67 11.68 -14.84 -2.41
N ALA A 68 12.11 -14.54 -1.17
CA ALA A 68 11.68 -13.33 -0.48
C ALA A 68 12.04 -12.08 -1.30
N PRO A 69 11.17 -11.04 -1.31
CA PRO A 69 11.49 -9.79 -2.00
C PRO A 69 12.81 -9.21 -1.44
N ARG A 70 13.71 -8.75 -2.30
CA ARG A 70 14.98 -8.11 -1.89
C ARG A 70 14.73 -6.88 -1.03
N ASP A 71 13.66 -6.16 -1.33
CA ASP A 71 13.15 -5.03 -0.55
C ASP A 71 11.65 -5.24 -0.32
N VAL A 72 11.32 -5.72 0.89
CA VAL A 72 9.93 -5.96 1.32
C VAL A 72 9.12 -4.66 1.31
N SER A 73 9.75 -3.53 1.67
CA SER A 73 9.09 -2.22 1.73
C SER A 73 8.68 -1.72 0.36
N ALA A 74 9.56 -1.83 -0.64
CA ALA A 74 9.29 -1.48 -2.03
C ALA A 74 8.22 -2.41 -2.62
N TRP A 75 8.38 -3.71 -2.43
CA TRP A 75 7.42 -4.70 -2.90
C TRP A 75 6.02 -4.48 -2.30
N ALA A 76 5.92 -4.28 -0.97
CA ALA A 76 4.66 -4.03 -0.29
C ALA A 76 3.98 -2.74 -0.78
N ALA A 77 4.74 -1.67 -1.07
CA ALA A 77 4.23 -0.44 -1.66
C ALA A 77 3.63 -0.68 -3.06
N VAL A 78 4.28 -1.49 -3.90
CA VAL A 78 3.75 -1.86 -5.22
C VAL A 78 2.48 -2.68 -5.08
N VAL A 79 2.46 -3.68 -4.20
CA VAL A 79 1.26 -4.48 -3.94
C VAL A 79 0.11 -3.60 -3.45
N ALA A 80 0.37 -2.68 -2.52
CA ALA A 80 -0.61 -1.73 -2.02
C ALA A 80 -1.16 -0.82 -3.14
N SER A 81 -0.28 -0.30 -4.00
CA SER A 81 -0.70 0.55 -5.13
C SER A 81 -1.57 -0.22 -6.14
N ASN A 82 -1.26 -1.49 -6.39
CA ASN A 82 -2.08 -2.34 -7.25
C ASN A 82 -3.45 -2.64 -6.62
N LEU A 83 -3.50 -2.87 -5.29
CA LEU A 83 -4.76 -3.02 -4.57
C LEU A 83 -5.63 -1.77 -4.66
N ALA A 84 -5.05 -0.57 -4.55
CA ALA A 84 -5.78 0.69 -4.74
C ALA A 84 -6.36 0.78 -6.16
N MET A 85 -5.59 0.40 -7.20
CA MET A 85 -6.08 0.35 -8.57
C MET A 85 -7.25 -0.62 -8.75
N ASP A 86 -7.17 -1.80 -8.15
CA ASP A 86 -8.23 -2.81 -8.21
C ASP A 86 -9.48 -2.36 -7.45
N TRP A 87 -9.30 -1.66 -6.32
CA TRP A 87 -10.39 -1.05 -5.56
C TRP A 87 -11.16 -0.04 -6.43
N HIS A 88 -10.46 0.87 -7.14
CA HIS A 88 -11.10 1.83 -8.05
C HIS A 88 -11.83 1.16 -9.22
N ARG A 89 -11.26 0.09 -9.80
CA ARG A 89 -11.92 -0.68 -10.85
C ARG A 89 -13.21 -1.31 -10.36
N THR A 90 -13.17 -1.90 -9.17
CA THR A 90 -14.34 -2.53 -8.54
C THR A 90 -15.41 -1.51 -8.21
N LYS A 91 -15.03 -0.37 -7.61
CA LYS A 91 -15.92 0.73 -7.28
C LYS A 91 -16.64 1.26 -8.54
N ARG A 92 -15.89 1.57 -9.60
CA ARG A 92 -16.49 2.03 -10.88
C ARG A 92 -17.42 0.99 -11.49
N ARG A 93 -17.11 -0.30 -11.35
CA ARG A 93 -17.99 -1.36 -11.81
C ARG A 93 -19.28 -1.41 -11.01
N GLN A 94 -19.21 -1.25 -9.69
CA GLN A 94 -20.38 -1.20 -8.81
C GLN A 94 -21.20 0.08 -9.05
N GLU A 95 -20.58 1.22 -9.26
CA GLU A 95 -21.25 2.49 -9.60
C GLU A 95 -22.02 2.36 -10.91
N ARG A 96 -21.43 1.79 -11.96
CA ARG A 96 -22.13 1.52 -13.23
C ARG A 96 -23.35 0.57 -13.08
N ILE A 97 -23.30 -0.33 -12.11
CA ILE A 97 -24.42 -1.21 -11.77
C ILE A 97 -25.43 -0.45 -10.90
N GLY A 98 -24.93 0.38 -9.96
CA GLY A 98 -25.74 1.18 -9.04
C GLY A 98 -26.35 2.44 -9.66
N GLU A 99 -25.71 3.07 -10.68
CA GLU A 99 -26.26 4.19 -11.45
C GLU A 99 -27.56 3.85 -12.19
N ARG A 100 -27.80 2.56 -12.38
CA ARG A 100 -29.13 2.08 -12.76
C ARG A 100 -30.15 2.08 -11.62
N LEU A 101 -29.72 2.32 -10.36
CA LEU A 101 -30.55 2.20 -9.16
C LEU A 101 -30.52 3.38 -8.17
N ALA A 102 -29.56 4.28 -8.17
CA ALA A 102 -29.58 5.51 -7.33
C ALA A 102 -28.46 6.51 -7.66
N SER A 103 -28.84 7.69 -8.12
CA SER A 103 -28.02 8.92 -7.98
C SER A 103 -27.95 9.31 -6.51
N LEU A 104 -26.73 9.64 -6.03
CA LEU A 104 -26.36 10.25 -4.73
C LEU A 104 -25.55 9.36 -3.79
N ARG A 105 -24.24 9.40 -3.93
CA ARG A 105 -23.31 9.31 -2.79
C ARG A 105 -22.08 10.17 -3.05
N GLN A 106 -21.90 11.17 -2.19
CA GLN A 106 -20.74 12.07 -2.15
C GLN A 106 -19.48 11.33 -1.73
N HIS A 107 -18.35 11.75 -2.28
CA HIS A 107 -17.03 11.25 -1.89
C HIS A 107 -16.68 11.85 -0.52
N GLU A 108 -16.49 10.99 0.49
CA GLU A 108 -15.94 11.41 1.78
C GLU A 108 -14.41 11.41 1.67
N HIS A 109 -13.83 12.60 1.87
CA HIS A 109 -12.39 12.78 2.00
C HIS A 109 -11.92 12.35 3.40
N PRO A 110 -10.76 11.71 3.54
CA PRO A 110 -10.19 11.41 4.85
C PRO A 110 -9.71 12.70 5.52
N SER A 111 -10.46 13.18 6.51
CA SER A 111 -10.02 14.23 7.44
C SER A 111 -9.09 13.61 8.48
N GLY A 112 -7.80 13.74 8.33
CA GLY A 112 -6.82 13.49 9.38
C GLY A 112 -6.55 14.78 10.15
N GLU A 113 -6.57 14.74 11.49
CA GLU A 113 -6.55 15.88 12.41
C GLU A 113 -5.24 16.69 12.48
N ASP A 114 -4.31 16.56 11.54
CA ASP A 114 -3.06 17.34 11.49
C ASP A 114 -2.60 17.66 10.07
N THR A 115 -3.53 17.95 9.19
CA THR A 115 -3.22 18.19 7.79
C THR A 115 -3.07 19.69 7.56
N SER A 116 -1.85 20.17 7.26
CA SER A 116 -1.64 21.55 6.82
C SER A 116 -2.45 21.81 5.55
N VAL A 117 -2.84 23.07 5.30
CA VAL A 117 -3.60 23.46 4.08
C VAL A 117 -2.91 22.92 2.81
N LEU A 118 -1.59 22.97 2.75
CA LEU A 118 -0.78 22.46 1.63
C LEU A 118 -0.94 20.96 1.45
N SER A 119 -0.98 20.17 2.55
CA SER A 119 -1.18 18.70 2.45
C SER A 119 -2.59 18.36 2.02
N LEU A 120 -3.59 19.17 2.36
CA LEU A 120 -4.96 19.02 1.90
C LEU A 120 -5.08 19.29 0.39
N THR A 121 -4.47 20.35 -0.11
CA THR A 121 -4.44 20.69 -1.53
C THR A 121 -3.73 19.61 -2.35
N VAL A 122 -2.60 19.07 -1.86
CA VAL A 122 -1.91 17.98 -2.53
C VAL A 122 -2.76 16.70 -2.55
N ALA A 123 -3.44 16.38 -1.45
CA ALA A 123 -4.33 15.21 -1.39
C ALA A 123 -5.49 15.33 -2.39
N GLN A 124 -6.13 16.49 -2.45
CA GLN A 124 -7.18 16.79 -3.43
C GLN A 124 -6.65 16.69 -4.87
N GLY A 125 -5.48 17.27 -5.14
CA GLY A 125 -4.84 17.17 -6.46
C GLY A 125 -4.54 15.73 -6.87
N LEU A 126 -4.12 14.87 -5.92
CA LEU A 126 -3.93 13.44 -6.19
C LEU A 126 -5.25 12.74 -6.51
N ASP A 127 -6.35 13.10 -5.85
CA ASP A 127 -7.67 12.49 -6.08
C ASP A 127 -8.24 12.81 -7.46
N GLU A 128 -7.86 13.93 -8.03
CA GLU A 128 -8.28 14.35 -9.37
C GLU A 128 -7.45 13.70 -10.50
N LEU A 129 -6.27 13.17 -10.17
CA LEU A 129 -5.47 12.47 -11.16
C LEU A 129 -6.14 11.18 -11.64
N PRO A 130 -6.03 10.85 -12.93
CA PRO A 130 -6.33 9.50 -13.40
C PRO A 130 -5.54 8.46 -12.61
N ASP A 131 -6.18 7.32 -12.24
CA ASP A 131 -5.59 6.32 -11.34
C ASP A 131 -4.18 5.88 -11.76
N ALA A 132 -3.94 5.66 -13.06
CA ALA A 132 -2.62 5.26 -13.56
C ALA A 132 -1.53 6.35 -13.40
N GLN A 133 -1.92 7.62 -13.36
CA GLN A 133 -1.02 8.73 -13.08
C GLN A 133 -0.77 8.86 -11.57
N ARG A 134 -1.83 8.78 -10.76
CA ARG A 134 -1.75 8.75 -9.30
C ARG A 134 -0.84 7.62 -8.83
N GLN A 135 -1.01 6.40 -9.37
CA GLN A 135 -0.18 5.24 -9.05
C GLN A 135 1.31 5.51 -9.21
N VAL A 136 1.73 6.01 -10.37
CA VAL A 136 3.16 6.27 -10.61
C VAL A 136 3.71 7.42 -9.78
N VAL A 137 2.89 8.44 -9.45
CA VAL A 137 3.26 9.54 -8.56
C VAL A 137 3.50 9.02 -7.13
N VAL A 138 2.57 8.25 -6.58
CA VAL A 138 2.69 7.67 -5.24
C VAL A 138 3.91 6.75 -5.15
N LEU A 139 4.12 5.88 -6.14
CA LEU A 139 5.28 4.99 -6.17
C LEU A 139 6.60 5.77 -6.29
N ARG A 140 6.63 6.85 -7.08
CA ARG A 140 7.86 7.63 -7.31
C ARG A 140 8.22 8.52 -6.13
N PHE A 141 7.25 9.28 -5.58
CA PHE A 141 7.53 10.35 -4.64
C PHE A 141 7.27 9.96 -3.17
N TYR A 142 6.37 9.04 -2.91
CA TYR A 142 6.12 8.57 -1.56
C TYR A 142 6.87 7.25 -1.26
N ALA A 143 6.80 6.28 -2.17
CA ALA A 143 7.50 5.01 -2.01
C ALA A 143 8.97 5.06 -2.50
N ASP A 144 9.44 6.20 -3.02
CA ASP A 144 10.81 6.47 -3.49
C ASP A 144 11.39 5.40 -4.45
N LEU A 145 10.52 4.83 -5.29
CA LEU A 145 10.96 3.87 -6.28
C LEU A 145 11.56 4.58 -7.50
N PRO A 146 12.68 4.08 -8.05
CA PRO A 146 13.22 4.59 -9.30
C PRO A 146 12.29 4.24 -10.48
N VAL A 147 12.30 5.07 -11.53
CA VAL A 147 11.45 4.89 -12.73
C VAL A 147 11.56 3.48 -13.32
N ARG A 148 12.78 2.94 -13.38
CA ARG A 148 13.03 1.58 -13.83
C ARG A 148 12.35 0.54 -12.94
N GLY A 149 12.46 0.68 -11.62
CA GLY A 149 11.81 -0.23 -10.67
C GLY A 149 10.28 -0.18 -10.81
N ILE A 150 9.70 1.02 -10.97
CA ILE A 150 8.25 1.17 -11.23
C ILE A 150 7.86 0.48 -12.53
N ALA A 151 8.65 0.63 -13.59
CA ALA A 151 8.40 0.01 -14.89
C ALA A 151 8.42 -1.52 -14.80
N GLU A 152 9.44 -2.08 -14.15
CA GLU A 152 9.61 -3.52 -13.94
C GLU A 152 8.44 -4.10 -13.11
N GLU A 153 8.09 -3.46 -11.99
CA GLU A 153 7.04 -3.93 -11.09
C GLU A 153 5.62 -3.80 -11.66
N LEU A 154 5.36 -2.76 -12.45
CA LEU A 154 4.06 -2.55 -13.10
C LEU A 154 3.95 -3.25 -14.47
N GLY A 155 5.03 -3.82 -14.99
CA GLY A 155 5.06 -4.48 -16.30
C GLY A 155 4.79 -3.51 -17.46
N ILE A 156 5.24 -2.25 -17.35
CA ILE A 156 5.05 -1.22 -18.39
C ILE A 156 6.39 -0.61 -18.82
N PRO A 157 6.50 -0.07 -20.04
CA PRO A 157 7.73 0.59 -20.49
C PRO A 157 8.12 1.79 -19.61
N GLU A 158 9.43 2.00 -19.37
CA GLU A 158 9.93 3.20 -18.66
C GLU A 158 9.44 4.51 -19.29
N GLY A 159 9.33 4.58 -20.61
CA GLY A 159 8.77 5.73 -21.31
C GLY A 159 7.33 6.04 -20.89
N THR A 160 6.54 5.00 -20.63
CA THR A 160 5.17 5.13 -20.12
C THR A 160 5.16 5.67 -18.70
N VAL A 161 6.06 5.20 -17.83
CA VAL A 161 6.20 5.74 -16.46
C VAL A 161 6.58 7.22 -16.52
N LYS A 162 7.59 7.58 -17.33
CA LYS A 162 8.05 8.97 -17.49
C LYS A 162 6.95 9.89 -18.01
N SER A 163 6.19 9.47 -19.02
CA SER A 163 5.10 10.27 -19.58
C SER A 163 3.96 10.47 -18.58
N ARG A 164 3.57 9.41 -17.84
CA ARG A 164 2.56 9.51 -16.78
C ARG A 164 2.99 10.44 -15.66
N LEU A 165 4.26 10.34 -15.20
CA LEU A 165 4.82 11.24 -14.19
C LEU A 165 4.83 12.70 -14.67
N HIS A 166 5.29 12.93 -15.90
CA HIS A 166 5.34 14.28 -16.47
C HIS A 166 3.95 14.92 -16.51
N THR A 167 2.95 14.20 -17.03
CA THR A 167 1.57 14.71 -17.11
C THR A 167 0.97 14.94 -15.71
N ALA A 168 1.18 14.01 -14.78
CA ALA A 168 0.66 14.13 -13.43
C ALA A 168 1.28 15.30 -12.65
N VAL A 169 2.62 15.46 -12.72
CA VAL A 169 3.32 16.57 -12.04
C VAL A 169 2.90 17.91 -12.61
N ARG A 170 2.66 17.98 -13.93
CA ARG A 170 2.15 19.20 -14.56
C ARG A 170 0.75 19.53 -14.03
N ALA A 171 -0.17 18.58 -14.02
CA ALA A 171 -1.53 18.79 -13.51
C ALA A 171 -1.53 19.23 -12.03
N LEU A 172 -0.72 18.58 -11.18
CA LEU A 172 -0.58 18.97 -9.78
C LEU A 172 -0.01 20.38 -9.61
N ARG A 173 0.96 20.78 -10.45
CA ARG A 173 1.55 22.12 -10.41
C ARG A 173 0.54 23.18 -10.84
N ASP A 174 -0.19 22.95 -11.93
CA ASP A 174 -1.20 23.86 -12.43
C ASP A 174 -2.25 24.12 -11.33
N ARG A 175 -2.68 23.06 -10.61
CA ARG A 175 -3.60 23.17 -9.48
C ARG A 175 -3.06 23.99 -8.31
N LEU A 176 -1.82 23.73 -7.89
CA LEU A 176 -1.19 24.45 -6.79
C LEU A 176 -1.07 25.96 -7.07
N HIS A 177 -0.87 26.35 -8.34
CA HIS A 177 -0.83 27.75 -8.74
C HIS A 177 -2.22 28.40 -8.77
N GLU A 178 -3.28 27.66 -9.06
CA GLU A 178 -4.65 28.17 -9.00
C GLU A 178 -5.07 28.51 -7.56
N ASP A 179 -4.66 27.68 -6.59
CA ASP A 179 -4.96 27.88 -5.18
C ASP A 179 -4.13 29.01 -4.51
N GLU A 180 -2.97 29.41 -5.09
CA GLU A 180 -2.17 30.55 -4.60
C GLU A 180 -2.70 31.93 -5.04
N VAL A 181 -3.61 31.97 -6.01
CA VAL A 181 -4.12 33.25 -6.61
C VAL A 181 -5.46 33.69 -5.99
N VAL A 182 -6.02 32.92 -5.05
CA VAL A 182 -7.24 33.22 -4.30
C VAL A 182 -6.90 33.64 -2.88
#